data_f6fded23e8a778b14ae47ed9a0e1ceeb
#
_entry.id   f6fded23e8a778b14ae47ed9a0e1ceeb
#
_cell.length_a   1.000
_cell.length_b   1.000
_cell.length_c   1.000
_cell.angle_alpha   90.00
_cell.angle_beta   90.00
_cell.angle_gamma   90.00
#
_symmetry.space_group_name_H-M   'P 1'
#
loop_
_entity.id
_entity.type
_entity.pdbx_description
1 polymer ?
#
loop_
_entity_poly.entity_id
_entity_poly.type
_entity_poly.pdbx_seq_one_letter_code
_entity_poly.pdbx_strand_id
1 'polypeptide(L)'
;MASEAPETAINYWGDMPEEEYYASQGVRNSKSHFDTPNGKLFTQSFLPLDPNVSPKATVYMTHGYGSDTGWLFQKICISYASWGYAVFAADLLGHGRSDGIRCYVGNLEKTAATSLCFFKSVRNSDEYKHLPAFLFGESMGGLATLLMYLQSDPDTWTGLIFSAPLFVIPEPMKPSKVHLFMYGLLFGFADTWAAMPDNKMVGKAIRDPEKLKIIASNPRRYTGKPRVGTMREIARQCEYVQNNFHKVTAPFLTAHGTSDGLACPTGSKLLYEKASSEDKTLKIYDGMYHSLIQGEPDDAVAIVLADMRAWIDERAERYGPKINGSA
;
A
#
# COMPACT_ATOMS: atom_id res chain seq x y z
N MET A 1 7.89 -15.56 34.62
CA MET A 1 7.59 -14.89 33.33
C MET A 1 8.65 -13.80 33.18
N ALA A 2 9.73 -14.10 32.48
CA ALA A 2 10.77 -13.14 32.18
C ALA A 2 10.28 -12.31 31.00
N SER A 3 10.12 -11.00 31.19
CA SER A 3 9.96 -10.07 30.11
C SER A 3 11.31 -9.99 29.38
N GLU A 4 11.41 -10.64 28.23
CA GLU A 4 12.50 -10.36 27.31
C GLU A 4 12.44 -8.86 26.98
N ALA A 5 13.54 -8.16 27.29
CA ALA A 5 13.71 -6.78 26.85
C ALA A 5 13.57 -6.76 25.31
N PRO A 6 12.92 -5.78 24.72
CA PRO A 6 12.81 -5.70 23.27
C PRO A 6 14.23 -5.61 22.71
N GLU A 7 14.61 -6.61 21.93
CA GLU A 7 15.79 -6.55 21.08
C GLU A 7 15.71 -5.22 20.33
N THR A 8 16.72 -4.36 20.51
CA THR A 8 16.72 -3.01 19.90
C THR A 8 16.60 -3.18 18.39
N ALA A 9 15.42 -2.91 17.88
CA ALA A 9 15.14 -3.04 16.45
C ALA A 9 16.09 -2.12 15.68
N ILE A 10 17.01 -2.71 14.95
CA ILE A 10 17.97 -1.97 14.11
C ILE A 10 17.17 -1.35 12.97
N ASN A 11 17.10 -0.02 12.94
CA ASN A 11 16.50 0.69 11.82
C ASN A 11 17.30 0.41 10.54
N TYR A 12 16.63 0.38 9.39
CA TYR A 12 17.30 0.15 8.09
C TYR A 12 18.29 1.28 7.72
N TRP A 13 18.24 2.41 8.43
CA TRP A 13 19.19 3.53 8.28
C TRP A 13 20.27 3.54 9.37
N GLY A 14 20.36 2.53 10.23
CA GLY A 14 21.33 2.42 11.32
C GLY A 14 20.92 3.15 12.59
N ASP A 15 21.90 3.68 13.32
CA ASP A 15 21.74 4.26 14.66
C ASP A 15 21.40 5.75 14.67
N MET A 16 21.25 6.38 13.50
CA MET A 16 20.87 7.79 13.41
C MET A 16 19.48 8.00 14.05
N PRO A 17 19.27 9.06 14.87
CA PRO A 17 17.94 9.41 15.36
C PRO A 17 16.93 9.57 14.21
N GLU A 18 15.72 9.09 14.41
CA GLU A 18 14.71 9.02 13.36
C GLU A 18 14.40 10.38 12.73
N GLU A 19 14.32 11.44 13.54
CA GLU A 19 14.07 12.80 13.06
C GLU A 19 15.24 13.35 12.22
N GLU A 20 16.48 13.05 12.61
CA GLU A 20 17.68 13.42 11.84
C GLU A 20 17.71 12.67 10.51
N TYR A 21 17.33 11.39 10.52
CA TYR A 21 17.23 10.60 9.29
C TYR A 21 16.21 11.22 8.33
N TYR A 22 15.00 11.56 8.79
CA TYR A 22 14.02 12.20 7.93
C TYR A 22 14.50 13.55 7.40
N ALA A 23 15.10 14.38 8.24
CA ALA A 23 15.65 15.66 7.83
C ALA A 23 16.76 15.49 6.77
N SER A 24 17.63 14.47 6.90
CA SER A 24 18.67 14.14 5.91
C SER A 24 18.09 13.73 4.55
N GLN A 25 16.85 13.22 4.54
CA GLN A 25 16.12 12.89 3.32
C GLN A 25 15.30 14.07 2.76
N GLY A 26 15.41 15.26 3.35
CA GLY A 26 14.64 16.45 2.96
C GLY A 26 13.15 16.35 3.34
N VAL A 27 12.81 15.60 4.38
CA VAL A 27 11.45 15.29 4.79
C VAL A 27 11.26 15.55 6.28
N ARG A 28 10.08 16.00 6.67
CA ARG A 28 9.59 16.00 8.05
C ARG A 28 8.48 14.97 8.20
N ASN A 29 8.49 14.25 9.32
CA ASN A 29 7.48 13.24 9.64
C ASN A 29 6.68 13.65 10.87
N SER A 30 5.39 13.31 10.88
CA SER A 30 4.62 13.32 12.10
C SER A 30 3.75 12.07 12.22
N LYS A 31 3.52 11.65 13.46
CA LYS A 31 2.79 10.45 13.83
C LYS A 31 1.61 10.84 14.69
N SER A 32 0.46 10.22 14.43
CA SER A 32 -0.77 10.49 15.15
C SER A 32 -1.67 9.26 15.19
N HIS A 33 -2.83 9.42 15.83
CA HIS A 33 -3.91 8.45 15.77
C HIS A 33 -5.19 9.13 15.28
N PHE A 34 -5.97 8.40 14.52
CA PHE A 34 -7.24 8.87 13.97
C PHE A 34 -8.36 7.93 14.43
N ASP A 35 -9.33 8.47 15.17
CA ASP A 35 -10.47 7.70 15.69
C ASP A 35 -11.51 7.52 14.57
N THR A 36 -12.00 6.28 14.42
CA THR A 36 -13.07 5.93 13.49
C THR A 36 -14.12 5.07 14.20
N PRO A 37 -15.34 4.96 13.67
CA PRO A 37 -16.35 4.05 14.22
C PRO A 37 -15.91 2.56 14.24
N ASN A 38 -14.88 2.20 13.49
CA ASN A 38 -14.40 0.83 13.33
C ASN A 38 -13.15 0.50 14.14
N GLY A 39 -12.57 1.49 14.82
CA GLY A 39 -11.34 1.41 15.58
C GLY A 39 -10.40 2.58 15.29
N LYS A 40 -9.36 2.67 16.09
CA LYS A 40 -8.34 3.71 16.00
C LYS A 40 -7.26 3.32 15.00
N LEU A 41 -7.00 4.20 14.05
CA LEU A 41 -5.90 4.06 13.09
C LEU A 41 -4.65 4.77 13.62
N PHE A 42 -3.50 4.15 13.47
CA PHE A 42 -2.22 4.84 13.52
C PHE A 42 -1.95 5.47 12.17
N THR A 43 -1.58 6.74 12.16
CA THR A 43 -1.39 7.53 10.95
C THR A 43 -0.04 8.22 10.95
N GLN A 44 0.51 8.44 9.76
CA GLN A 44 1.72 9.20 9.55
C GLN A 44 1.54 10.20 8.42
N SER A 45 2.19 11.36 8.54
CA SER A 45 2.43 12.26 7.42
C SER A 45 3.93 12.40 7.15
N PHE A 46 4.28 12.47 5.87
CA PHE A 46 5.62 12.79 5.41
C PHE A 46 5.50 13.99 4.47
N LEU A 47 6.12 15.09 4.84
CA LEU A 47 5.99 16.36 4.15
C LEU A 47 7.39 16.85 3.75
N PRO A 48 7.52 17.68 2.70
CA PRO A 48 8.78 18.37 2.42
C PRO A 48 9.33 19.06 3.67
N LEU A 49 10.65 19.06 3.85
CA LEU A 49 11.29 19.60 5.04
C LEU A 49 11.01 21.08 5.24
N ASP A 50 11.10 21.88 4.16
CA ASP A 50 10.79 23.30 4.21
C ASP A 50 9.26 23.52 4.28
N PRO A 51 8.74 24.06 5.40
CA PRO A 51 7.30 24.29 5.55
C PRO A 51 6.75 25.42 4.65
N ASN A 52 7.63 26.25 4.06
CA ASN A 52 7.23 27.34 3.18
C ASN A 52 7.01 26.87 1.73
N VAL A 53 7.43 25.66 1.40
CA VAL A 53 7.19 25.07 0.07
C VAL A 53 5.83 24.39 0.04
N SER A 54 4.91 24.90 -0.78
CA SER A 54 3.62 24.27 -0.99
C SER A 54 3.80 22.93 -1.69
N PRO A 55 3.15 21.85 -1.21
CA PRO A 55 3.21 20.56 -1.87
C PRO A 55 2.60 20.63 -3.29
N LYS A 56 3.19 19.87 -4.22
CA LYS A 56 2.69 19.73 -5.61
C LYS A 56 1.31 19.07 -5.66
N ALA A 57 1.10 18.08 -4.79
CA ALA A 57 -0.12 17.29 -4.65
C ALA A 57 -0.09 16.52 -3.32
N THR A 58 -1.19 15.84 -3.01
CA THR A 58 -1.30 14.92 -1.89
C THR A 58 -1.26 13.47 -2.38
N VAL A 59 -0.60 12.58 -1.63
CA VAL A 59 -0.54 11.15 -1.91
C VAL A 59 -0.96 10.37 -0.67
N TYR A 60 -1.94 9.49 -0.81
CA TYR A 60 -2.51 8.69 0.26
C TYR A 60 -2.07 7.24 0.08
N MET A 61 -1.27 6.72 1.01
CA MET A 61 -0.54 5.47 0.83
C MET A 61 -1.07 4.33 1.70
N THR A 62 -1.28 3.18 1.07
CA THR A 62 -1.80 1.95 1.69
C THR A 62 -0.80 0.81 1.52
N HIS A 63 -0.32 0.27 2.64
CA HIS A 63 0.65 -0.83 2.70
C HIS A 63 0.01 -2.20 2.45
N GLY A 64 0.84 -3.22 2.20
CA GLY A 64 0.44 -4.60 1.95
C GLY A 64 0.13 -5.42 3.20
N TYR A 65 -0.29 -6.68 3.00
CA TYR A 65 -0.57 -7.63 4.07
C TYR A 65 0.65 -7.91 4.95
N GLY A 66 0.45 -7.89 6.25
CA GLY A 66 1.51 -8.17 7.24
C GLY A 66 2.55 -7.06 7.39
N SER A 67 2.40 -5.95 6.68
CA SER A 67 3.24 -4.75 6.73
C SER A 67 2.62 -3.66 7.62
N ASP A 68 3.27 -2.52 7.71
CA ASP A 68 2.82 -1.29 8.37
C ASP A 68 3.39 -0.07 7.63
N THR A 69 3.00 1.14 8.02
CA THR A 69 3.48 2.39 7.42
C THR A 69 4.90 2.80 7.85
N GLY A 70 5.55 1.98 8.66
CA GLY A 70 6.95 2.16 9.04
C GLY A 70 7.90 1.30 8.22
N TRP A 71 9.07 1.05 8.81
CA TRP A 71 10.10 0.16 8.25
C TRP A 71 10.40 0.47 6.78
N LEU A 72 10.51 -0.54 5.91
CA LEU A 72 10.84 -0.28 4.51
C LEU A 72 9.71 0.38 3.70
N PHE A 73 8.43 0.25 4.11
CA PHE A 73 7.34 0.94 3.43
C PHE A 73 7.48 2.46 3.50
N GLN A 74 8.00 2.98 4.62
CA GLN A 74 8.22 4.42 4.72
C GLN A 74 9.26 4.97 3.73
N LYS A 75 10.16 4.13 3.14
CA LYS A 75 11.01 4.55 2.03
C LYS A 75 10.21 5.08 0.84
N ILE A 76 9.07 4.44 0.55
CA ILE A 76 8.16 4.87 -0.51
C ILE A 76 7.58 6.24 -0.13
N CYS A 77 7.07 6.38 1.10
CA CYS A 77 6.53 7.64 1.61
C CYS A 77 7.57 8.77 1.56
N ILE A 78 8.80 8.49 2.01
CA ILE A 78 9.91 9.45 2.00
C ILE A 78 10.28 9.85 0.57
N SER A 79 10.36 8.90 -0.37
CA SER A 79 10.67 9.20 -1.77
C SER A 79 9.67 10.19 -2.36
N TYR A 80 8.37 9.95 -2.18
CA TYR A 80 7.35 10.87 -2.66
C TYR A 80 7.41 12.24 -1.96
N ALA A 81 7.62 12.27 -0.64
CA ALA A 81 7.75 13.53 0.10
C ALA A 81 8.97 14.33 -0.34
N SER A 82 10.10 13.67 -0.60
CA SER A 82 11.32 14.31 -1.11
C SER A 82 11.16 14.89 -2.55
N TRP A 83 10.19 14.37 -3.31
CA TRP A 83 9.84 14.92 -4.63
C TRP A 83 8.90 16.13 -4.54
N GLY A 84 8.49 16.54 -3.34
CA GLY A 84 7.64 17.69 -3.09
C GLY A 84 6.16 17.38 -2.94
N TYR A 85 5.78 16.14 -2.61
CA TYR A 85 4.41 15.74 -2.33
C TYR A 85 4.12 15.73 -0.83
N ALA A 86 2.88 16.03 -0.44
CA ALA A 86 2.41 15.77 0.92
C ALA A 86 1.87 14.32 0.97
N VAL A 87 2.53 13.47 1.77
CA VAL A 87 2.21 12.04 1.85
C VAL A 87 1.52 11.73 3.17
N PHE A 88 0.41 11.01 3.09
CA PHE A 88 -0.38 10.55 4.23
C PHE A 88 -0.54 9.03 4.17
N ALA A 89 -0.24 8.34 5.26
CA ALA A 89 -0.33 6.90 5.35
C ALA A 89 -1.01 6.47 6.65
N ALA A 90 -1.74 5.36 6.61
CA ALA A 90 -2.37 4.77 7.78
C ALA A 90 -2.04 3.28 7.85
N ASP A 91 -1.73 2.79 9.05
CA ASP A 91 -1.71 1.36 9.29
C ASP A 91 -3.14 0.83 9.15
N LEU A 92 -3.36 -0.16 8.29
CA LEU A 92 -4.68 -0.78 8.11
C LEU A 92 -5.17 -1.42 9.43
N LEU A 93 -6.47 -1.47 9.65
CA LEU A 93 -7.02 -2.21 10.79
C LEU A 93 -6.45 -3.63 10.86
N GLY A 94 -6.04 -4.05 12.06
CA GLY A 94 -5.36 -5.33 12.28
C GLY A 94 -3.87 -5.34 11.90
N HIS A 95 -3.30 -4.22 11.48
CA HIS A 95 -1.89 -4.12 11.10
C HIS A 95 -1.16 -3.04 11.89
N GLY A 96 0.16 -3.17 11.98
CA GLY A 96 1.05 -2.19 12.58
C GLY A 96 0.63 -1.79 13.99
N ARG A 97 0.27 -0.53 14.17
CA ARG A 97 -0.12 0.13 15.42
C ARG A 97 -1.61 0.49 15.47
N SER A 98 -2.37 0.14 14.43
CA SER A 98 -3.82 0.31 14.40
C SER A 98 -4.53 -0.78 15.19
N ASP A 99 -5.75 -0.48 15.65
CA ASP A 99 -6.62 -1.42 16.34
C ASP A 99 -6.95 -2.66 15.48
N GLY A 100 -7.38 -3.73 16.14
CA GLY A 100 -7.85 -4.95 15.51
C GLY A 100 -7.00 -6.18 15.84
N ILE A 101 -7.48 -7.34 15.41
CA ILE A 101 -6.76 -8.61 15.59
C ILE A 101 -5.62 -8.66 14.56
N ARG A 102 -4.41 -8.95 15.05
CA ARG A 102 -3.19 -8.89 14.22
C ARG A 102 -3.30 -9.74 12.95
N CYS A 103 -3.15 -9.08 11.81
CA CYS A 103 -3.29 -9.63 10.44
C CYS A 103 -4.60 -10.39 10.20
N TYR A 104 -5.67 -9.96 10.86
CA TYR A 104 -7.01 -10.38 10.55
C TYR A 104 -7.73 -9.28 9.77
N VAL A 105 -8.10 -9.61 8.54
CA VAL A 105 -8.94 -8.77 7.69
C VAL A 105 -10.22 -9.55 7.43
N GLY A 106 -11.20 -9.38 8.31
CA GLY A 106 -12.49 -10.08 8.19
C GLY A 106 -13.41 -9.48 7.13
N ASN A 107 -13.26 -8.19 6.88
CA ASN A 107 -13.97 -7.44 5.84
C ASN A 107 -13.06 -6.35 5.28
N LEU A 108 -12.53 -6.57 4.08
CA LEU A 108 -11.59 -5.64 3.46
C LEU A 108 -12.27 -4.35 2.97
N GLU A 109 -13.54 -4.40 2.57
CA GLU A 109 -14.31 -3.20 2.22
C GLU A 109 -14.44 -2.26 3.42
N LYS A 110 -14.74 -2.83 4.60
CA LYS A 110 -14.79 -2.07 5.86
C LYS A 110 -13.40 -1.52 6.25
N THR A 111 -12.35 -2.31 6.09
CA THR A 111 -10.98 -1.88 6.35
C THR A 111 -10.57 -0.74 5.41
N ALA A 112 -10.89 -0.85 4.13
CA ALA A 112 -10.69 0.21 3.13
C ALA A 112 -11.48 1.47 3.48
N ALA A 113 -12.78 1.33 3.79
CA ALA A 113 -13.64 2.46 4.20
C ALA A 113 -13.08 3.18 5.44
N THR A 114 -12.50 2.44 6.38
CA THR A 114 -11.91 3.01 7.60
C THR A 114 -10.70 3.89 7.29
N SER A 115 -9.77 3.41 6.45
CA SER A 115 -8.64 4.24 5.99
C SER A 115 -9.10 5.39 5.11
N LEU A 116 -10.13 5.18 4.29
CA LEU A 116 -10.75 6.21 3.45
C LEU A 116 -11.33 7.37 4.29
N CYS A 117 -11.88 7.11 5.48
CA CYS A 117 -12.33 8.16 6.39
C CYS A 117 -11.18 9.11 6.74
N PHE A 118 -10.02 8.58 7.11
CA PHE A 118 -8.83 9.39 7.38
C PHE A 118 -8.37 10.14 6.12
N PHE A 119 -8.24 9.46 4.99
CA PHE A 119 -7.78 10.08 3.75
C PHE A 119 -8.72 11.21 3.29
N LYS A 120 -10.04 11.01 3.36
CA LYS A 120 -11.01 12.06 3.06
C LYS A 120 -10.98 13.22 4.06
N SER A 121 -10.71 12.99 5.34
CA SER A 121 -10.57 14.06 6.32
C SER A 121 -9.41 14.99 6.00
N VAL A 122 -8.27 14.42 5.58
CA VAL A 122 -7.11 15.20 5.11
C VAL A 122 -7.42 15.87 3.76
N ARG A 123 -7.92 15.10 2.79
CA ARG A 123 -8.24 15.57 1.42
C ARG A 123 -9.16 16.79 1.42
N ASN A 124 -10.12 16.82 2.35
CA ASN A 124 -11.13 17.87 2.45
C ASN A 124 -10.72 19.04 3.36
N SER A 125 -9.54 18.98 3.99
CA SER A 125 -9.03 20.07 4.82
C SER A 125 -8.73 21.32 3.97
N ASP A 126 -8.78 22.50 4.58
CA ASP A 126 -8.53 23.77 3.89
C ASP A 126 -7.11 23.82 3.30
N GLU A 127 -6.16 23.12 3.93
CA GLU A 127 -4.77 23.04 3.49
C GLU A 127 -4.60 22.25 2.19
N TYR A 128 -5.38 21.18 1.97
CA TYR A 128 -5.14 20.23 0.87
C TYR A 128 -6.27 20.10 -0.14
N LYS A 129 -7.47 20.60 0.14
CA LYS A 129 -8.67 20.40 -0.72
C LYS A 129 -8.51 20.91 -2.15
N HIS A 130 -7.60 21.86 -2.38
CA HIS A 130 -7.35 22.49 -3.67
C HIS A 130 -6.23 21.81 -4.49
N LEU A 131 -5.50 20.86 -3.88
CA LEU A 131 -4.42 20.16 -4.54
C LEU A 131 -4.89 18.90 -5.28
N PRO A 132 -4.19 18.45 -6.32
CA PRO A 132 -4.39 17.12 -6.87
C PRO A 132 -4.18 16.06 -5.78
N ALA A 133 -4.94 14.97 -5.85
CA ALA A 133 -4.94 13.93 -4.84
C ALA A 133 -4.80 12.54 -5.47
N PHE A 134 -3.78 11.80 -5.06
CA PHE A 134 -3.47 10.48 -5.59
C PHE A 134 -3.60 9.40 -4.51
N LEU A 135 -4.20 8.27 -4.86
CA LEU A 135 -4.15 7.07 -4.03
C LEU A 135 -2.99 6.17 -4.49
N PHE A 136 -2.24 5.66 -3.53
CA PHE A 136 -1.19 4.66 -3.76
C PHE A 136 -1.49 3.40 -2.97
N GLY A 137 -1.28 2.23 -3.57
CA GLY A 137 -1.38 0.95 -2.85
C GLY A 137 -0.44 -0.11 -3.36
N GLU A 138 0.17 -0.84 -2.41
CA GLU A 138 1.05 -1.96 -2.69
C GLU A 138 0.38 -3.28 -2.29
N SER A 139 0.42 -4.30 -3.15
CA SER A 139 -0.05 -5.65 -2.84
C SER A 139 -1.53 -5.68 -2.42
N MET A 140 -1.86 -6.23 -1.24
CA MET A 140 -3.20 -6.13 -0.64
C MET A 140 -3.63 -4.67 -0.42
N GLY A 141 -2.68 -3.77 -0.16
CA GLY A 141 -2.95 -2.33 -0.12
C GLY A 141 -3.43 -1.79 -1.48
N GLY A 142 -2.95 -2.33 -2.59
CA GLY A 142 -3.46 -2.02 -3.93
C GLY A 142 -4.92 -2.46 -4.10
N LEU A 143 -5.28 -3.65 -3.59
CA LEU A 143 -6.66 -4.11 -3.56
C LEU A 143 -7.54 -3.20 -2.69
N ALA A 144 -7.08 -2.82 -1.48
CA ALA A 144 -7.78 -1.89 -0.61
C ALA A 144 -7.92 -0.48 -1.26
N THR A 145 -6.87 0.00 -1.93
CA THR A 145 -6.88 1.28 -2.66
C THR A 145 -7.94 1.29 -3.76
N LEU A 146 -8.07 0.21 -4.53
CA LEU A 146 -9.12 0.12 -5.53
C LEU A 146 -10.52 0.09 -4.90
N LEU A 147 -10.67 -0.60 -3.76
CA LEU A 147 -11.93 -0.56 -3.00
C LEU A 147 -12.25 0.85 -2.47
N MET A 148 -11.25 1.60 -2.01
CA MET A 148 -11.42 3.00 -1.61
C MET A 148 -11.89 3.88 -2.77
N TYR A 149 -11.30 3.68 -3.96
CA TYR A 149 -11.72 4.38 -5.17
C TYR A 149 -13.18 4.06 -5.53
N LEU A 150 -13.55 2.78 -5.56
CA LEU A 150 -14.91 2.34 -5.88
C LEU A 150 -15.97 2.79 -4.85
N GLN A 151 -15.54 3.14 -3.63
CA GLN A 151 -16.38 3.71 -2.56
C GLN A 151 -16.40 5.25 -2.55
N SER A 152 -15.74 5.89 -3.50
CA SER A 152 -15.65 7.34 -3.61
C SER A 152 -16.35 7.83 -4.87
N ASP A 153 -16.71 9.12 -4.90
CA ASP A 153 -17.06 9.75 -6.16
C ASP A 153 -15.82 9.73 -7.07
N PRO A 154 -15.98 9.40 -8.37
CA PRO A 154 -14.86 9.24 -9.30
C PRO A 154 -13.90 10.44 -9.33
N ASP A 155 -14.45 11.66 -9.22
CA ASP A 155 -13.67 12.91 -9.28
C ASP A 155 -12.95 13.26 -7.98
N THR A 156 -13.10 12.44 -6.92
CA THR A 156 -12.41 12.67 -5.64
C THR A 156 -10.89 12.55 -5.80
N TRP A 157 -10.44 11.68 -6.69
CA TRP A 157 -9.05 11.32 -6.86
C TRP A 157 -8.54 11.66 -8.25
N THR A 158 -7.43 12.39 -8.31
CA THR A 158 -6.76 12.77 -9.57
C THR A 158 -6.14 11.58 -10.27
N GLY A 159 -5.72 10.56 -9.51
CA GLY A 159 -5.15 9.35 -10.09
C GLY A 159 -4.84 8.27 -9.06
N LEU A 160 -4.56 7.07 -9.57
CA LEU A 160 -4.29 5.88 -8.79
C LEU A 160 -2.91 5.30 -9.15
N ILE A 161 -2.16 4.85 -8.16
CA ILE A 161 -0.84 4.23 -8.35
C ILE A 161 -0.85 2.86 -7.66
N PHE A 162 -0.62 1.81 -8.42
CA PHE A 162 -0.60 0.45 -7.93
C PHE A 162 0.79 -0.16 -8.10
N SER A 163 1.38 -0.63 -7.00
CA SER A 163 2.63 -1.38 -6.97
C SER A 163 2.34 -2.85 -6.68
N ALA A 164 2.54 -3.71 -7.66
CA ALA A 164 2.28 -5.16 -7.58
C ALA A 164 0.93 -5.50 -6.91
N PRO A 165 -0.21 -4.92 -7.36
CA PRO A 165 -1.48 -5.03 -6.65
C PRO A 165 -1.99 -6.47 -6.65
N LEU A 166 -2.57 -6.89 -5.53
CA LEU A 166 -3.16 -8.22 -5.38
C LEU A 166 -4.57 -8.26 -5.98
N PHE A 167 -4.68 -8.18 -7.29
CA PHE A 167 -5.95 -8.30 -8.01
C PHE A 167 -6.25 -9.71 -8.48
N VAL A 168 -5.22 -10.54 -8.67
CA VAL A 168 -5.34 -11.96 -9.03
C VAL A 168 -4.38 -12.77 -8.16
N ILE A 169 -4.95 -13.80 -7.49
CA ILE A 169 -4.15 -14.75 -6.71
C ILE A 169 -3.50 -15.75 -7.66
N PRO A 170 -2.18 -15.98 -7.57
CA PRO A 170 -1.50 -17.00 -8.38
C PRO A 170 -2.13 -18.39 -8.20
N GLU A 171 -2.25 -19.17 -9.29
CA GLU A 171 -2.88 -20.50 -9.25
C GLU A 171 -2.33 -21.43 -8.14
N PRO A 172 -0.99 -21.50 -7.89
CA PRO A 172 -0.47 -22.35 -6.82
C PRO A 172 -0.89 -21.93 -5.41
N MET A 173 -1.37 -20.68 -5.25
CA MET A 173 -1.83 -20.13 -3.97
C MET A 173 -3.35 -20.17 -3.82
N LYS A 174 -4.09 -20.46 -4.88
CA LYS A 174 -5.55 -20.59 -4.79
C LYS A 174 -5.92 -21.82 -3.96
N PRO A 175 -6.76 -21.66 -2.93
CA PRO A 175 -7.27 -22.82 -2.21
C PRO A 175 -8.12 -23.68 -3.16
N SER A 176 -7.94 -25.02 -3.11
CA SER A 176 -8.75 -25.91 -3.91
C SER A 176 -10.24 -25.82 -3.52
N LYS A 177 -11.15 -26.17 -4.43
CA LYS A 177 -12.59 -26.17 -4.16
C LYS A 177 -12.96 -26.98 -2.91
N VAL A 178 -12.23 -28.08 -2.63
CA VAL A 178 -12.40 -28.90 -1.43
C VAL A 178 -11.98 -28.11 -0.18
N HIS A 179 -10.84 -27.42 -0.21
CA HIS A 179 -10.43 -26.56 0.90
C HIS A 179 -11.41 -25.41 1.14
N LEU A 180 -11.91 -24.77 0.09
CA LEU A 180 -12.93 -23.73 0.20
C LEU A 180 -14.23 -24.24 0.82
N PHE A 181 -14.66 -25.47 0.45
CA PHE A 181 -15.83 -26.12 1.04
C PHE A 181 -15.59 -26.46 2.52
N MET A 182 -14.44 -27.07 2.85
CA MET A 182 -14.08 -27.39 4.24
C MET A 182 -13.98 -26.12 5.10
N TYR A 183 -13.39 -25.04 4.57
CA TYR A 183 -13.36 -23.75 5.25
C TYR A 183 -14.75 -23.14 5.38
N GLY A 184 -15.65 -23.38 4.41
CA GLY A 184 -17.05 -22.97 4.47
C GLY A 184 -17.83 -23.64 5.61
N LEU A 185 -17.56 -24.92 5.90
CA LEU A 185 -18.17 -25.61 7.04
C LEU A 185 -17.71 -25.09 8.41
N LEU A 186 -16.50 -24.51 8.47
CA LEU A 186 -15.92 -23.89 9.67
C LEU A 186 -16.23 -22.39 9.75
N PHE A 187 -17.14 -21.93 8.90
CA PHE A 187 -17.50 -20.53 8.74
C PHE A 187 -17.93 -19.88 10.06
N GLY A 188 -17.32 -18.76 10.41
CA GLY A 188 -17.64 -18.02 11.63
C GLY A 188 -16.87 -18.46 12.87
N PHE A 189 -16.54 -19.75 13.01
CA PHE A 189 -15.80 -20.24 14.18
C PHE A 189 -14.27 -20.22 14.00
N ALA A 190 -13.77 -20.37 12.78
CA ALA A 190 -12.35 -20.49 12.49
C ALA A 190 -11.75 -19.27 11.76
N ASP A 191 -12.49 -18.20 11.54
CA ASP A 191 -12.07 -17.06 10.74
C ASP A 191 -10.79 -16.39 11.26
N THR A 192 -10.65 -16.32 12.58
CA THR A 192 -9.46 -15.74 13.22
C THR A 192 -8.30 -16.73 13.38
N TRP A 193 -8.49 -18.00 13.02
CA TRP A 193 -7.45 -19.00 13.17
C TRP A 193 -6.33 -18.80 12.16
N ALA A 194 -5.09 -18.80 12.65
CA ALA A 194 -3.87 -18.74 11.86
C ALA A 194 -3.49 -20.14 11.39
N ALA A 195 -4.29 -20.70 10.47
CA ALA A 195 -4.21 -22.13 10.10
C ALA A 195 -3.85 -22.37 8.62
N MET A 196 -3.80 -21.32 7.78
CA MET A 196 -3.44 -21.48 6.38
C MET A 196 -1.99 -21.91 6.22
N PRO A 197 -1.66 -22.77 5.24
CA PRO A 197 -0.27 -23.12 4.96
C PRO A 197 0.58 -21.89 4.72
N ASP A 198 1.72 -21.82 5.40
CA ASP A 198 2.76 -20.81 5.10
C ASP A 198 3.63 -21.33 3.95
N ASN A 199 3.45 -20.78 2.77
CA ASN A 199 4.20 -21.15 1.57
C ASN A 199 5.53 -20.37 1.46
N LYS A 200 6.15 -19.96 2.57
CA LYS A 200 7.37 -19.15 2.61
C LYS A 200 7.23 -17.89 1.74
N MET A 201 6.14 -17.18 1.94
CA MET A 201 5.73 -16.01 1.14
C MET A 201 6.82 -14.96 1.05
N VAL A 202 7.59 -14.74 2.12
CA VAL A 202 8.61 -13.68 2.17
C VAL A 202 9.73 -13.91 1.16
N GLY A 203 10.23 -15.15 1.01
CA GLY A 203 11.26 -15.46 0.02
C GLY A 203 10.81 -15.36 -1.43
N LYS A 204 9.48 -15.22 -1.67
CA LYS A 204 8.91 -14.97 -2.99
C LYS A 204 8.62 -13.48 -3.23
N ALA A 205 8.66 -12.68 -2.18
CA ALA A 205 8.37 -11.25 -2.24
C ALA A 205 9.63 -10.41 -2.45
N ILE A 206 10.75 -10.84 -1.89
CA ILE A 206 11.98 -10.05 -1.73
C ILE A 206 13.10 -10.74 -2.47
N ARG A 207 13.71 -10.04 -3.43
CA ARG A 207 14.81 -10.57 -4.23
C ARG A 207 16.17 -10.27 -3.59
N ASP A 208 16.31 -9.09 -2.98
CA ASP A 208 17.55 -8.67 -2.31
C ASP A 208 17.68 -9.34 -0.94
N PRO A 209 18.74 -10.16 -0.68
CA PRO A 209 18.90 -10.89 0.58
C PRO A 209 19.18 -9.98 1.78
N GLU A 210 19.80 -8.82 1.60
CA GLU A 210 20.04 -7.87 2.70
C GLU A 210 18.73 -7.19 3.10
N LYS A 211 17.91 -6.76 2.13
CA LYS A 211 16.57 -6.23 2.40
C LYS A 211 15.66 -7.29 3.04
N LEU A 212 15.82 -8.56 2.66
CA LEU A 212 15.12 -9.68 3.31
C LEU A 212 15.45 -9.76 4.81
N LYS A 213 16.72 -9.63 5.20
CA LYS A 213 17.14 -9.60 6.61
C LYS A 213 16.53 -8.41 7.35
N ILE A 214 16.55 -7.22 6.75
CA ILE A 214 15.95 -6.01 7.32
C ILE A 214 14.45 -6.21 7.54
N ILE A 215 13.73 -6.73 6.55
CA ILE A 215 12.28 -6.99 6.68
C ILE A 215 12.01 -8.05 7.74
N ALA A 216 12.84 -9.10 7.81
CA ALA A 216 12.70 -10.15 8.82
C ALA A 216 12.91 -9.63 10.25
N SER A 217 13.73 -8.59 10.43
CA SER A 217 14.00 -7.97 11.74
C SER A 217 12.91 -6.97 12.19
N ASN A 218 11.90 -6.65 11.36
CA ASN A 218 10.81 -5.77 11.77
C ASN A 218 9.99 -6.39 12.91
N PRO A 219 10.01 -5.83 14.14
CA PRO A 219 9.32 -6.41 15.29
C PRO A 219 7.79 -6.36 15.15
N ARG A 220 7.27 -5.51 14.27
CA ARG A 220 5.84 -5.41 13.98
C ARG A 220 5.38 -6.31 12.85
N ARG A 221 6.33 -6.93 12.13
CA ARG A 221 5.99 -7.84 11.06
C ARG A 221 5.20 -9.05 11.59
N TYR A 222 4.17 -9.43 10.87
CA TYR A 222 3.45 -10.65 11.20
C TYR A 222 4.24 -11.90 10.74
N THR A 223 4.56 -12.76 11.70
CA THR A 223 5.30 -14.01 11.47
C THR A 223 4.42 -15.26 11.61
N GLY A 224 3.14 -15.07 11.97
CA GLY A 224 2.18 -16.17 12.07
C GLY A 224 1.66 -16.63 10.70
N LYS A 225 1.01 -17.79 10.71
CA LYS A 225 0.33 -18.29 9.51
C LYS A 225 -0.81 -17.36 9.10
N PRO A 226 -1.09 -17.22 7.79
CA PRO A 226 -2.24 -16.45 7.34
C PRO A 226 -3.54 -16.94 7.99
N ARG A 227 -4.44 -16.01 8.29
CA ARG A 227 -5.73 -16.37 8.91
C ARG A 227 -6.74 -16.77 7.85
N VAL A 228 -7.54 -17.77 8.17
CA VAL A 228 -8.55 -18.37 7.25
C VAL A 228 -9.49 -17.30 6.71
N GLY A 229 -10.08 -16.48 7.60
CA GLY A 229 -11.01 -15.43 7.20
C GLY A 229 -10.36 -14.35 6.33
N THR A 230 -9.11 -14.00 6.59
CA THR A 230 -8.37 -13.03 5.77
C THR A 230 -8.16 -13.54 4.35
N MET A 231 -7.71 -14.79 4.19
CA MET A 231 -7.44 -15.35 2.85
C MET A 231 -8.72 -15.52 2.04
N ARG A 232 -9.82 -15.92 2.70
CA ARG A 232 -11.15 -15.98 2.08
C ARG A 232 -11.61 -14.60 1.61
N GLU A 233 -11.48 -13.60 2.46
CA GLU A 233 -11.88 -12.23 2.14
C GLU A 233 -11.05 -11.65 0.99
N ILE A 234 -9.73 -11.86 0.99
CA ILE A 234 -8.87 -11.46 -0.13
C ILE A 234 -9.35 -12.11 -1.44
N ALA A 235 -9.64 -13.42 -1.44
CA ALA A 235 -10.12 -14.10 -2.64
C ALA A 235 -11.46 -13.53 -3.14
N ARG A 236 -12.39 -13.25 -2.24
CA ARG A 236 -13.68 -12.63 -2.55
C ARG A 236 -13.49 -11.23 -3.16
N GLN A 237 -12.60 -10.44 -2.59
CA GLN A 237 -12.37 -9.08 -3.07
C GLN A 237 -11.58 -9.03 -4.37
N CYS A 238 -10.67 -9.97 -4.61
CA CYS A 238 -10.03 -10.11 -5.92
C CYS A 238 -11.07 -10.35 -7.03
N GLU A 239 -12.05 -11.23 -6.80
CA GLU A 239 -13.15 -11.47 -7.75
C GLU A 239 -14.03 -10.22 -7.91
N TYR A 240 -14.39 -9.57 -6.81
CA TYR A 240 -15.20 -8.36 -6.84
C TYR A 240 -14.55 -7.24 -7.66
N VAL A 241 -13.27 -6.92 -7.43
CA VAL A 241 -12.62 -5.83 -8.16
C VAL A 241 -12.42 -6.14 -9.64
N GLN A 242 -12.15 -7.42 -10.00
CA GLN A 242 -12.04 -7.82 -11.40
C GLN A 242 -13.34 -7.61 -12.17
N ASN A 243 -14.49 -7.84 -11.52
CA ASN A 243 -15.81 -7.59 -12.08
C ASN A 243 -16.15 -6.09 -12.16
N ASN A 244 -15.42 -5.23 -11.44
CA ASN A 244 -15.64 -3.80 -11.38
C ASN A 244 -14.52 -2.94 -11.99
N PHE A 245 -13.52 -3.53 -12.65
CA PHE A 245 -12.44 -2.78 -13.31
C PHE A 245 -12.96 -1.75 -14.32
N HIS A 246 -14.05 -2.04 -15.00
CA HIS A 246 -14.70 -1.11 -15.96
C HIS A 246 -15.19 0.19 -15.31
N LYS A 247 -15.32 0.24 -13.98
CA LYS A 247 -15.71 1.47 -13.25
C LYS A 247 -14.52 2.40 -12.97
N VAL A 248 -13.30 1.98 -13.27
CA VAL A 248 -12.10 2.80 -13.08
C VAL A 248 -11.99 3.76 -14.25
N THR A 249 -12.30 5.03 -14.00
CA THR A 249 -12.25 6.12 -14.98
C THR A 249 -11.11 7.10 -14.71
N ALA A 250 -10.61 7.17 -13.46
CA ALA A 250 -9.48 8.02 -13.09
C ALA A 250 -8.17 7.57 -13.80
N PRO A 251 -7.25 8.49 -14.07
CA PRO A 251 -5.89 8.16 -14.49
C PRO A 251 -5.24 7.15 -13.55
N PHE A 252 -4.52 6.16 -14.09
CA PHE A 252 -3.78 5.24 -13.23
C PHE A 252 -2.46 4.73 -13.82
N LEU A 253 -1.55 4.42 -12.90
CA LEU A 253 -0.34 3.63 -13.13
C LEU A 253 -0.48 2.31 -12.40
N THR A 254 -0.24 1.20 -13.09
CA THR A 254 -0.06 -0.11 -12.45
C THR A 254 1.31 -0.68 -12.84
N ALA A 255 2.11 -1.04 -11.85
CA ALA A 255 3.47 -1.54 -11.96
C ALA A 255 3.54 -2.98 -11.42
N HIS A 256 4.21 -3.90 -12.13
CA HIS A 256 4.30 -5.31 -11.71
C HIS A 256 5.59 -5.98 -12.17
N GLY A 257 6.14 -6.88 -11.35
CA GLY A 257 7.28 -7.71 -11.71
C GLY A 257 6.85 -9.02 -12.38
N THR A 258 7.58 -9.49 -13.41
CA THR A 258 7.24 -10.75 -14.10
C THR A 258 7.48 -11.98 -13.23
N SER A 259 8.38 -11.90 -12.24
CA SER A 259 8.71 -12.99 -11.31
C SER A 259 7.98 -12.89 -9.97
N ASP A 260 6.89 -12.11 -9.91
CA ASP A 260 6.05 -12.00 -8.72
C ASP A 260 5.38 -13.33 -8.38
N GLY A 261 5.74 -13.91 -7.22
CA GLY A 261 5.19 -15.17 -6.73
C GLY A 261 4.03 -15.03 -5.76
N LEU A 262 3.57 -13.79 -5.46
CA LEU A 262 2.51 -13.51 -4.47
C LEU A 262 1.26 -12.89 -5.08
N ALA A 263 1.41 -12.02 -6.07
CA ALA A 263 0.32 -11.45 -6.84
C ALA A 263 0.55 -11.71 -8.33
N CYS A 264 -0.47 -12.19 -9.03
CA CYS A 264 -0.27 -12.53 -10.43
C CYS A 264 -0.24 -11.26 -11.31
N PRO A 265 0.80 -11.04 -12.13
CA PRO A 265 0.88 -9.89 -13.03
C PRO A 265 -0.30 -9.75 -14.00
N THR A 266 -1.03 -10.84 -14.23
CA THR A 266 -2.27 -10.81 -15.01
C THR A 266 -3.32 -9.88 -14.41
N GLY A 267 -3.30 -9.65 -13.10
CA GLY A 267 -4.21 -8.71 -12.42
C GLY A 267 -4.00 -7.27 -12.89
N SER A 268 -2.76 -6.81 -13.00
CA SER A 268 -2.42 -5.49 -13.54
C SER A 268 -2.76 -5.37 -15.02
N LYS A 269 -2.53 -6.42 -15.80
CA LYS A 269 -2.89 -6.46 -17.25
C LYS A 269 -4.41 -6.38 -17.43
N LEU A 270 -5.18 -7.15 -16.65
CA LEU A 270 -6.64 -7.13 -16.69
C LEU A 270 -7.22 -5.76 -16.29
N LEU A 271 -6.66 -5.10 -15.28
CA LEU A 271 -7.06 -3.74 -14.95
C LEU A 271 -6.80 -2.79 -16.12
N TYR A 272 -5.59 -2.85 -16.72
CA TYR A 272 -5.24 -2.03 -17.88
C TYR A 272 -6.17 -2.24 -19.06
N GLU A 273 -6.54 -3.49 -19.35
CA GLU A 273 -7.43 -3.84 -20.44
C GLU A 273 -8.88 -3.41 -20.22
N LYS A 274 -9.40 -3.63 -19.00
CA LYS A 274 -10.84 -3.50 -18.70
C LYS A 274 -11.26 -2.15 -18.14
N ALA A 275 -10.33 -1.35 -17.62
CA ALA A 275 -10.64 -0.04 -17.09
C ALA A 275 -11.13 0.92 -18.17
N SER A 276 -12.12 1.74 -17.85
CA SER A 276 -12.67 2.78 -18.75
C SER A 276 -11.83 4.07 -18.76
N SER A 277 -10.79 4.16 -17.94
CA SER A 277 -9.87 5.30 -17.94
C SER A 277 -9.24 5.49 -19.33
N GLU A 278 -9.17 6.73 -19.79
CA GLU A 278 -8.47 7.13 -21.03
C GLU A 278 -6.96 7.34 -20.80
N ASP A 279 -6.56 7.58 -19.54
CA ASP A 279 -5.16 7.78 -19.13
C ASP A 279 -4.71 6.61 -18.26
N LYS A 280 -4.21 5.57 -18.88
CA LYS A 280 -3.77 4.35 -18.19
C LYS A 280 -2.37 3.93 -18.60
N THR A 281 -1.55 3.62 -17.59
CA THR A 281 -0.16 3.19 -17.76
C THR A 281 0.05 1.84 -17.11
N LEU A 282 0.63 0.90 -17.87
CA LEU A 282 1.07 -0.40 -17.37
C LEU A 282 2.59 -0.50 -17.51
N LYS A 283 3.27 -0.74 -16.40
CA LYS A 283 4.71 -1.01 -16.35
C LYS A 283 4.95 -2.44 -15.89
N ILE A 284 5.58 -3.23 -16.73
CA ILE A 284 5.97 -4.61 -16.41
C ILE A 284 7.49 -4.68 -16.38
N TYR A 285 8.05 -5.06 -15.22
CA TYR A 285 9.48 -5.16 -15.01
C TYR A 285 9.93 -6.62 -15.07
N ASP A 286 10.77 -6.93 -16.03
CA ASP A 286 11.22 -8.30 -16.23
C ASP A 286 12.15 -8.77 -15.10
N GLY A 287 11.92 -9.99 -14.62
CA GLY A 287 12.66 -10.63 -13.55
C GLY A 287 12.46 -10.03 -12.15
N MET A 288 11.71 -8.94 -11.98
CA MET A 288 11.44 -8.38 -10.66
C MET A 288 10.39 -9.20 -9.90
N TYR A 289 10.56 -9.22 -8.57
CA TYR A 289 9.68 -9.92 -7.62
C TYR A 289 8.53 -9.01 -7.17
N HIS A 290 7.81 -9.45 -6.14
CA HIS A 290 6.61 -8.78 -5.65
C HIS A 290 6.86 -7.38 -5.09
N SER A 291 7.86 -7.22 -4.24
CA SER A 291 8.13 -5.95 -3.56
C SER A 291 9.07 -5.08 -4.39
N LEU A 292 8.52 -4.42 -5.41
CA LEU A 292 9.27 -3.64 -6.41
C LEU A 292 10.19 -2.58 -5.81
N ILE A 293 9.80 -1.97 -4.70
CA ILE A 293 10.59 -0.88 -4.06
C ILE A 293 11.27 -1.37 -2.79
N GLN A 294 10.58 -2.16 -1.98
CA GLN A 294 11.10 -2.61 -0.70
C GLN A 294 12.04 -3.82 -0.82
N GLY A 295 11.96 -4.58 -1.90
CA GLY A 295 12.56 -5.91 -2.02
C GLY A 295 13.53 -6.13 -3.17
N GLU A 296 13.60 -5.22 -4.13
CA GLU A 296 14.53 -5.31 -5.25
C GLU A 296 15.89 -4.65 -4.92
N PRO A 297 16.99 -5.00 -5.61
CA PRO A 297 18.25 -4.26 -5.56
C PRO A 297 18.06 -2.77 -5.89
N ASP A 298 18.93 -1.91 -5.36
CA ASP A 298 18.71 -0.44 -5.41
C ASP A 298 18.73 0.13 -6.85
N ASP A 299 19.47 -0.46 -7.77
CA ASP A 299 19.46 -0.09 -9.19
C ASP A 299 18.08 -0.36 -9.84
N ALA A 300 17.49 -1.52 -9.55
CA ALA A 300 16.16 -1.88 -10.00
C ALA A 300 15.07 -0.98 -9.35
N VAL A 301 15.20 -0.71 -8.05
CA VAL A 301 14.32 0.23 -7.32
C VAL A 301 14.36 1.63 -7.95
N ALA A 302 15.55 2.11 -8.33
CA ALA A 302 15.70 3.43 -8.95
C ALA A 302 14.89 3.56 -10.25
N ILE A 303 14.82 2.50 -11.06
CA ILE A 303 14.02 2.47 -12.29
C ILE A 303 12.52 2.59 -11.96
N VAL A 304 12.03 1.79 -11.01
CA VAL A 304 10.63 1.82 -10.61
C VAL A 304 10.23 3.18 -10.06
N LEU A 305 11.06 3.75 -9.17
CA LEU A 305 10.82 5.07 -8.59
C LEU A 305 10.87 6.18 -9.64
N ALA A 306 11.79 6.12 -10.61
CA ALA A 306 11.86 7.09 -11.70
C ALA A 306 10.58 7.06 -12.56
N ASP A 307 10.09 5.87 -12.91
CA ASP A 307 8.83 5.71 -13.66
C ASP A 307 7.63 6.25 -12.88
N MET A 308 7.54 5.94 -11.57
CA MET A 308 6.46 6.44 -10.72
C MET A 308 6.51 7.95 -10.56
N ARG A 309 7.71 8.52 -10.39
CA ARG A 309 7.92 9.96 -10.29
C ARG A 309 7.51 10.67 -11.58
N ALA A 310 7.99 10.20 -12.73
CA ALA A 310 7.64 10.79 -14.02
C ALA A 310 6.12 10.78 -14.24
N TRP A 311 5.46 9.67 -13.89
CA TRP A 311 4.02 9.53 -14.05
C TRP A 311 3.23 10.51 -13.18
N ILE A 312 3.58 10.63 -11.89
CA ILE A 312 2.85 11.50 -10.95
C ILE A 312 3.19 12.98 -11.19
N ASP A 313 4.44 13.34 -11.52
CA ASP A 313 4.84 14.72 -11.81
C ASP A 313 4.03 15.27 -12.99
N GLU A 314 3.90 14.49 -14.10
CA GLU A 314 3.12 14.91 -15.27
C GLU A 314 1.64 15.17 -14.92
N ARG A 315 1.03 14.34 -14.08
CA ARG A 315 -0.39 14.48 -13.74
C ARG A 315 -0.64 15.51 -12.66
N ALA A 316 0.28 15.69 -11.72
CA ALA A 316 0.22 16.76 -10.76
C ALA A 316 0.31 18.14 -11.46
N GLU A 317 1.15 18.27 -12.50
CA GLU A 317 1.22 19.49 -13.31
C GLU A 317 -0.05 19.69 -14.16
N ARG A 318 -0.54 18.63 -14.82
CA ARG A 318 -1.73 18.68 -15.69
C ARG A 318 -2.99 19.07 -14.93
N TYR A 319 -3.19 18.53 -13.73
CA TYR A 319 -4.41 18.66 -12.95
C TYR A 319 -4.23 19.59 -11.73
N GLY A 320 -3.05 20.11 -11.49
CA GLY A 320 -2.76 21.04 -10.41
C GLY A 320 -3.33 22.44 -10.65
N PRO A 321 -3.35 23.29 -9.60
CA PRO A 321 -3.74 24.67 -9.75
C PRO A 321 -2.78 25.33 -10.75
N LYS A 322 -3.34 25.88 -11.84
CA LYS A 322 -2.56 26.67 -12.79
C LYS A 322 -2.10 27.92 -12.05
N ILE A 323 -0.80 28.00 -11.77
CA ILE A 323 -0.18 29.24 -11.29
C ILE A 323 -0.35 30.24 -12.44
N ASN A 324 -1.29 31.18 -12.29
CA ASN A 324 -1.43 32.29 -13.22
C ASN A 324 -0.13 33.10 -13.19
N GLY A 325 0.75 32.91 -14.16
CA GLY A 325 1.99 33.70 -14.26
C GLY A 325 3.09 33.03 -15.06
N SER A 326 2.80 32.60 -16.29
CA SER A 326 3.81 32.57 -17.37
C SER A 326 3.07 32.79 -18.68
N ALA A 327 2.87 34.07 -18.96
CA ALA A 327 2.61 34.56 -20.31
C ALA A 327 3.94 34.77 -21.02
#